data_1c46d40448b87ab6113c206fe3b3323f
#
_entry.id   1c46d40448b87ab6113c206fe3b3323f
#
_cell.length_a   1.000
_cell.length_b   1.000
_cell.length_c   1.000
_cell.angle_alpha   90.00
_cell.angle_beta   90.00
_cell.angle_gamma   90.00
#
_symmetry.space_group_name_H-M   'P 1'
#
loop_
_entity.id
_entity.type
_entity.pdbx_description
1 polymer ?
#
loop_
_entity_poly.entity_id
_entity_poly.type
_entity_poly.pdbx_seq_one_letter_code
_entity_poly.pdbx_strand_id
1 'polypeptide(L)'
;RRQRQMCIRDSPRTGFAEITLPPKQNGSSIMPGKINPVIPEVVSQVAFNIIGNDCTITMAAEAGQLELNAFEPVVFYNLFESIETLTSAVQTLTDNCILGITANEKHCEELVDASVGISTALCPTIGYKPSAEIAKESLKTGIPVRKLVIEKGLLCPSEADVLLNPFTMTEPQ
;
A
#
# COMPACT_ATOMS: atom_id res chain seq x y z
N ARG A 1 1.04 -11.36 -0.40
CA ARG A 1 1.07 -10.16 -1.28
C ARG A 1 -0.23 -9.96 -2.07
N ARG A 2 -0.77 -11.00 -2.78
CA ARG A 2 -2.01 -10.86 -3.58
C ARG A 2 -3.24 -10.50 -2.74
N GLN A 3 -3.43 -11.12 -1.58
CA GLN A 3 -4.55 -10.81 -0.69
C GLN A 3 -4.47 -9.39 -0.12
N ARG A 4 -3.27 -8.89 0.22
CA ARG A 4 -3.08 -7.50 0.63
C ARG A 4 -3.46 -6.49 -0.47
N GLN A 5 -3.09 -6.76 -1.71
CA GLN A 5 -3.49 -5.91 -2.84
C GLN A 5 -5.00 -5.90 -3.06
N MET A 6 -5.68 -7.05 -2.96
CA MET A 6 -7.14 -7.11 -3.00
C MET A 6 -7.77 -6.30 -1.87
N CYS A 7 -7.32 -6.48 -0.63
CA CYS A 7 -7.86 -5.75 0.52
C CYS A 7 -7.67 -4.23 0.45
N ILE A 8 -6.57 -3.75 -0.11
CA ILE A 8 -6.35 -2.32 -0.33
C ILE A 8 -7.25 -1.79 -1.44
N ARG A 9 -7.58 -2.62 -2.43
CA ARG A 9 -8.23 -2.23 -3.68
C ARG A 9 -9.74 -2.40 -3.69
N ASP A 10 -10.27 -3.40 -2.99
CA ASP A 10 -11.64 -3.88 -3.24
C ASP A 10 -12.70 -3.34 -2.29
N SER A 11 -12.33 -2.76 -1.15
CA SER A 11 -13.36 -2.20 -0.26
C SER A 11 -12.80 -1.17 0.72
N PRO A 12 -13.34 0.06 0.70
CA PRO A 12 -12.97 1.10 1.67
C PRO A 12 -13.43 0.80 3.11
N ARG A 13 -14.28 -0.22 3.31
CA ARG A 13 -14.78 -0.60 4.65
C ARG A 13 -14.31 -1.96 5.15
N THR A 14 -13.88 -2.85 4.26
CA THR A 14 -13.45 -4.22 4.62
C THR A 14 -11.98 -4.48 4.32
N GLY A 15 -11.29 -3.57 3.62
CA GLY A 15 -9.85 -3.58 3.38
C GLY A 15 -9.09 -2.82 4.45
N PHE A 16 -7.81 -2.54 4.20
CA PHE A 16 -6.99 -1.72 5.11
C PHE A 16 -7.47 -0.27 5.22
N ALA A 17 -8.18 0.23 4.20
CA ALA A 17 -8.79 1.56 4.16
C ALA A 17 -7.83 2.73 4.51
N GLU A 18 -6.51 2.53 4.36
CA GLU A 18 -5.50 3.55 4.65
C GLU A 18 -5.48 4.65 3.59
N ILE A 19 -5.81 4.29 2.34
CA ILE A 19 -5.91 5.22 1.21
C ILE A 19 -7.23 5.06 0.48
N THR A 20 -7.69 6.13 -0.14
CA THR A 20 -8.86 6.14 -1.03
C THR A 20 -8.40 6.42 -2.45
N LEU A 21 -8.81 5.56 -3.39
CA LEU A 21 -8.57 5.73 -4.82
C LEU A 21 -9.72 6.53 -5.46
N PRO A 22 -9.44 7.33 -6.51
CA PRO A 22 -10.48 8.04 -7.25
C PRO A 22 -11.50 7.06 -7.85
N PRO A 23 -12.81 7.29 -7.67
CA PRO A 23 -13.84 6.47 -8.27
C PRO A 23 -13.94 6.74 -9.77
N LYS A 24 -13.52 5.79 -10.61
CA LYS A 24 -13.57 5.93 -12.07
C LYS A 24 -14.66 5.09 -12.74
N GLN A 25 -15.14 4.04 -12.04
CA GLN A 25 -16.19 3.18 -12.55
C GLN A 25 -17.02 2.58 -11.40
N ASN A 26 -18.34 2.52 -11.57
CA ASN A 26 -19.19 1.77 -10.67
C ASN A 26 -18.88 0.27 -10.76
N GLY A 27 -18.63 -0.37 -9.61
CA GLY A 27 -18.13 -1.74 -9.56
C GLY A 27 -19.18 -2.81 -9.87
N SER A 28 -20.48 -2.48 -9.78
CA SER A 28 -21.58 -3.43 -10.02
C SER A 28 -22.91 -2.71 -10.12
N SER A 29 -23.76 -3.16 -11.03
CA SER A 29 -25.19 -2.74 -11.10
C SER A 29 -26.04 -3.35 -9.98
N ILE A 30 -25.57 -4.43 -9.34
CA ILE A 30 -26.30 -5.18 -8.30
C ILE A 30 -25.93 -4.71 -6.89
N MET A 31 -24.71 -4.18 -6.70
CA MET A 31 -24.22 -3.71 -5.40
C MET A 31 -24.05 -2.19 -5.41
N PRO A 32 -25.04 -1.42 -4.93
CA PRO A 32 -24.93 0.03 -4.86
C PRO A 32 -23.73 0.46 -4.02
N GLY A 33 -22.93 1.41 -4.54
CA GLY A 33 -21.79 1.95 -3.84
C GLY A 33 -20.49 1.12 -3.92
N LYS A 34 -20.49 -0.01 -4.63
CA LYS A 34 -19.26 -0.74 -4.91
C LYS A 34 -18.46 0.01 -6.01
N ILE A 35 -17.22 0.35 -5.71
CA ILE A 35 -16.26 0.96 -6.63
C ILE A 35 -15.12 -0.03 -6.84
N ASN A 36 -14.83 -0.39 -8.10
CA ASN A 36 -13.70 -1.24 -8.42
C ASN A 36 -12.48 -0.38 -8.76
N PRO A 37 -11.26 -0.82 -8.40
CA PRO A 37 -10.00 -0.16 -8.76
C PRO A 37 -9.60 -0.47 -10.20
N VAL A 38 -10.45 -0.11 -11.17
CA VAL A 38 -10.33 -0.50 -12.58
C VAL A 38 -9.04 -0.02 -13.24
N ILE A 39 -8.51 1.15 -12.84
CA ILE A 39 -7.26 1.67 -13.41
C ILE A 39 -6.05 0.80 -13.02
N PRO A 40 -5.80 0.47 -11.74
CA PRO A 40 -4.78 -0.51 -11.38
C PRO A 40 -4.98 -1.90 -12.00
N GLU A 41 -6.23 -2.32 -12.22
CA GLU A 41 -6.54 -3.59 -12.88
C GLU A 41 -6.14 -3.60 -14.35
N VAL A 42 -6.43 -2.53 -15.08
CA VAL A 42 -6.00 -2.37 -16.48
C VAL A 42 -4.48 -2.38 -16.59
N VAL A 43 -3.77 -1.65 -15.72
CA VAL A 43 -2.30 -1.65 -15.70
C VAL A 43 -1.75 -3.06 -15.42
N SER A 44 -2.39 -3.83 -14.54
CA SER A 44 -2.00 -5.22 -14.28
C SER A 44 -2.19 -6.10 -15.51
N GLN A 45 -3.26 -5.92 -16.28
CA GLN A 45 -3.51 -6.64 -17.53
C GLN A 45 -2.47 -6.31 -18.60
N VAL A 46 -2.12 -5.03 -18.75
CA VAL A 46 -1.04 -4.59 -19.64
C VAL A 46 0.30 -5.24 -19.23
N ALA A 47 0.61 -5.26 -17.94
CA ALA A 47 1.82 -5.90 -17.45
C ALA A 47 1.84 -7.42 -17.75
N PHE A 48 0.71 -8.10 -17.67
CA PHE A 48 0.62 -9.53 -18.03
C PHE A 48 0.84 -9.75 -19.53
N ASN A 49 0.30 -8.87 -20.37
CA ASN A 49 0.53 -8.93 -21.82
C ASN A 49 2.01 -8.72 -22.16
N ILE A 50 2.66 -7.74 -21.56
CA ILE A 50 4.09 -7.46 -21.78
C ILE A 50 4.97 -8.62 -21.36
N ILE A 51 4.67 -9.30 -20.24
CA ILE A 51 5.38 -10.53 -19.84
C ILE A 51 5.22 -11.63 -20.88
N GLY A 52 4.04 -11.77 -21.48
CA GLY A 52 3.80 -12.70 -22.58
C GLY A 52 4.61 -12.33 -23.84
N ASN A 53 4.64 -11.06 -24.20
CA ASN A 53 5.42 -10.53 -25.31
C ASN A 53 6.92 -10.74 -25.12
N ASP A 54 7.44 -10.54 -23.90
CA ASP A 54 8.85 -10.79 -23.54
C ASP A 54 9.23 -12.26 -23.76
N CYS A 55 8.36 -13.20 -23.38
CA CYS A 55 8.56 -14.61 -23.65
C CYS A 55 8.62 -14.89 -25.17
N THR A 56 7.74 -14.27 -25.96
CA THR A 56 7.73 -14.40 -27.43
C THR A 56 9.02 -13.85 -28.03
N ILE A 57 9.49 -12.68 -27.58
CA ILE A 57 10.74 -12.05 -28.03
C ILE A 57 11.92 -12.97 -27.70
N THR A 58 11.99 -13.51 -26.50
CA THR A 58 13.04 -14.42 -26.07
C THR A 58 13.11 -15.65 -26.96
N MET A 59 11.98 -16.29 -27.23
CA MET A 59 11.93 -17.47 -28.12
C MET A 59 12.37 -17.14 -29.55
N ALA A 60 11.94 -16.00 -30.08
CA ALA A 60 12.29 -15.52 -31.40
C ALA A 60 13.80 -15.19 -31.51
N ALA A 61 14.37 -14.59 -30.45
CA ALA A 61 15.80 -14.31 -30.40
C ALA A 61 16.64 -15.58 -30.35
N GLU A 62 16.23 -16.58 -29.55
CA GLU A 62 16.92 -17.87 -29.45
C GLU A 62 16.86 -18.69 -30.76
N ALA A 63 15.80 -18.52 -31.54
CA ALA A 63 15.63 -19.23 -32.82
C ALA A 63 16.49 -18.66 -33.97
N GLY A 64 17.13 -17.51 -33.77
CA GLY A 64 18.05 -16.89 -34.72
C GLY A 64 19.38 -17.63 -34.81
N GLN A 65 20.12 -17.40 -35.92
CA GLN A 65 21.47 -17.97 -36.14
C GLN A 65 22.48 -16.80 -36.21
N LEU A 66 23.13 -16.53 -35.10
CA LEU A 66 24.03 -15.37 -34.95
C LEU A 66 23.29 -14.05 -35.32
N GLU A 67 23.78 -13.34 -36.32
CA GLU A 67 23.19 -12.08 -36.77
C GLU A 67 22.06 -12.25 -37.80
N LEU A 68 21.79 -13.52 -38.24
CA LEU A 68 20.68 -13.83 -39.14
C LEU A 68 19.48 -14.33 -38.36
N ASN A 69 18.50 -13.47 -38.21
CA ASN A 69 17.26 -13.81 -37.48
C ASN A 69 16.03 -13.52 -38.39
N ALA A 70 15.43 -14.57 -38.94
CA ALA A 70 14.21 -14.45 -39.73
C ALA A 70 12.96 -14.04 -38.90
N PHE A 71 13.06 -14.03 -37.56
CA PHE A 71 11.98 -13.73 -36.65
C PHE A 71 11.99 -12.27 -36.17
N GLU A 72 12.86 -11.42 -36.71
CA GLU A 72 12.88 -9.98 -36.39
C GLU A 72 11.48 -9.32 -36.47
N PRO A 73 10.61 -9.60 -37.45
CA PRO A 73 9.28 -8.97 -37.52
C PRO A 73 8.44 -9.21 -36.26
N VAL A 74 8.46 -10.43 -35.68
CA VAL A 74 7.70 -10.70 -34.46
C VAL A 74 8.37 -10.09 -33.22
N VAL A 75 9.70 -9.97 -33.20
CA VAL A 75 10.43 -9.27 -32.15
C VAL A 75 10.04 -7.80 -32.12
N PHE A 76 10.15 -7.10 -33.24
CA PHE A 76 9.81 -5.68 -33.34
C PHE A 76 8.32 -5.41 -33.07
N TYR A 77 7.43 -6.26 -33.58
CA TYR A 77 6.00 -6.10 -33.32
C TYR A 77 5.70 -6.15 -31.81
N ASN A 78 6.14 -7.19 -31.13
CA ASN A 78 5.88 -7.35 -29.70
C ASN A 78 6.58 -6.27 -28.85
N LEU A 79 7.78 -5.84 -29.26
CA LEU A 79 8.52 -4.77 -28.56
C LEU A 79 7.78 -3.43 -28.67
N PHE A 80 7.40 -3.01 -29.87
CA PHE A 80 6.73 -1.72 -30.08
C PHE A 80 5.34 -1.71 -29.47
N GLU A 81 4.57 -2.80 -29.60
CA GLU A 81 3.28 -2.94 -28.91
C GLU A 81 3.44 -2.80 -27.38
N SER A 82 4.44 -3.45 -26.81
CA SER A 82 4.71 -3.38 -25.38
C SER A 82 5.07 -1.96 -24.93
N ILE A 83 5.91 -1.24 -25.67
CA ILE A 83 6.27 0.14 -25.38
C ILE A 83 5.05 1.07 -25.44
N GLU A 84 4.25 0.96 -26.49
CA GLU A 84 3.08 1.82 -26.71
C GLU A 84 2.01 1.57 -25.64
N THR A 85 1.68 0.31 -25.39
CA THR A 85 0.67 -0.05 -24.39
C THR A 85 1.11 0.29 -22.97
N LEU A 86 2.41 0.08 -22.62
CA LEU A 86 2.95 0.45 -21.33
C LEU A 86 2.92 1.97 -21.12
N THR A 87 3.32 2.74 -22.13
CA THR A 87 3.29 4.20 -22.09
C THR A 87 1.89 4.71 -21.79
N SER A 88 0.89 4.21 -22.52
CA SER A 88 -0.53 4.57 -22.33
C SER A 88 -1.05 4.14 -20.96
N ALA A 89 -0.64 2.95 -20.48
CA ALA A 89 -1.03 2.46 -19.17
C ALA A 89 -0.46 3.31 -18.03
N VAL A 90 0.82 3.71 -18.13
CA VAL A 90 1.49 4.58 -17.13
C VAL A 90 0.82 5.96 -17.11
N GLN A 91 0.56 6.55 -18.25
CA GLN A 91 -0.16 7.83 -18.36
C GLN A 91 -1.54 7.73 -17.69
N THR A 92 -2.32 6.71 -18.06
CA THR A 92 -3.64 6.47 -17.48
C THR A 92 -3.57 6.24 -15.96
N LEU A 93 -2.59 5.49 -15.47
CA LEU A 93 -2.37 5.27 -14.04
C LEU A 93 -2.10 6.59 -13.32
N THR A 94 -1.22 7.41 -13.86
CA THR A 94 -0.87 8.70 -13.29
C THR A 94 -2.08 9.61 -13.20
N ASP A 95 -2.73 9.87 -14.33
CA ASP A 95 -3.79 10.89 -14.44
C ASP A 95 -5.10 10.46 -13.76
N ASN A 96 -5.42 9.17 -13.81
CA ASN A 96 -6.71 8.66 -13.37
C ASN A 96 -6.67 7.91 -12.03
N CYS A 97 -5.49 7.69 -11.45
CA CYS A 97 -5.36 7.02 -10.17
C CYS A 97 -4.42 7.78 -9.23
N ILE A 98 -3.12 7.90 -9.56
CA ILE A 98 -2.10 8.38 -8.63
C ILE A 98 -2.39 9.80 -8.16
N LEU A 99 -2.67 10.73 -9.07
CA LEU A 99 -2.93 12.14 -8.74
C LEU A 99 -4.19 12.37 -7.90
N GLY A 100 -5.07 11.38 -7.81
CA GLY A 100 -6.31 11.48 -7.05
C GLY A 100 -6.33 10.60 -5.79
N ILE A 101 -5.21 9.99 -5.40
CA ILE A 101 -5.12 9.23 -4.15
C ILE A 101 -5.18 10.19 -2.96
N THR A 102 -6.02 9.87 -1.98
CA THR A 102 -6.10 10.58 -0.71
C THR A 102 -5.84 9.62 0.46
N ALA A 103 -5.19 10.10 1.51
CA ALA A 103 -5.02 9.35 2.74
C ALA A 103 -6.29 9.42 3.59
N ASN A 104 -6.64 8.32 4.25
CA ASN A 104 -7.66 8.29 5.29
C ASN A 104 -6.99 8.59 6.64
N GLU A 105 -6.62 9.85 6.85
CA GLU A 105 -5.80 10.31 7.98
C GLU A 105 -6.32 9.82 9.33
N LYS A 106 -7.61 10.00 9.59
CA LYS A 106 -8.23 9.55 10.84
C LYS A 106 -8.09 8.05 11.07
N HIS A 107 -8.30 7.25 10.02
CA HIS A 107 -8.16 5.79 10.12
C HIS A 107 -6.71 5.37 10.34
N CYS A 108 -5.77 6.03 9.66
CA CYS A 108 -4.33 5.80 9.88
C CYS A 108 -3.92 6.16 11.31
N GLU A 109 -4.43 7.26 11.86
CA GLU A 109 -4.20 7.67 13.24
C GLU A 109 -4.74 6.62 14.24
N GLU A 110 -5.99 6.14 14.03
CA GLU A 110 -6.59 5.09 14.85
C GLU A 110 -5.76 3.79 14.82
N LEU A 111 -5.21 3.42 13.65
CA LEU A 111 -4.33 2.24 13.50
C LEU A 111 -3.01 2.41 14.26
N VAL A 112 -2.41 3.59 14.22
CA VAL A 112 -1.18 3.90 14.99
C VAL A 112 -1.46 3.88 16.48
N ASP A 113 -2.53 4.50 16.95
CA ASP A 113 -2.92 4.53 18.36
C ASP A 113 -3.24 3.13 18.91
N ALA A 114 -3.79 2.25 18.09
CA ALA A 114 -4.04 0.84 18.44
C ALA A 114 -2.76 -0.01 18.42
N SER A 115 -1.68 0.47 17.80
CA SER A 115 -0.43 -0.28 17.71
C SER A 115 0.34 -0.24 19.01
N VAL A 116 0.81 -1.41 19.45
CA VAL A 116 1.73 -1.49 20.62
C VAL A 116 3.14 -1.02 20.28
N GLY A 117 3.47 -0.86 19.01
CA GLY A 117 4.78 -0.39 18.55
C GLY A 117 5.15 1.00 19.07
N ILE A 118 4.15 1.86 19.31
CA ILE A 118 4.37 3.19 19.88
C ILE A 118 4.93 3.16 21.32
N SER A 119 4.82 2.04 22.03
CA SER A 119 5.40 1.89 23.39
C SER A 119 6.92 2.06 23.42
N THR A 120 7.60 1.89 22.27
CA THR A 120 9.04 2.10 22.17
C THR A 120 9.42 3.56 22.46
N ALA A 121 8.58 4.54 22.09
CA ALA A 121 8.81 5.95 22.37
C ALA A 121 8.78 6.27 23.89
N LEU A 122 8.19 5.40 24.70
CA LEU A 122 8.16 5.57 26.15
C LEU A 122 9.48 5.19 26.84
N CYS A 123 10.29 4.34 26.18
CA CYS A 123 11.50 3.77 26.80
C CYS A 123 12.50 4.82 27.32
N PRO A 124 12.78 5.94 26.61
CA PRO A 124 13.68 6.97 27.12
C PRO A 124 13.19 7.64 28.41
N THR A 125 11.87 7.76 28.59
CA THR A 125 11.25 8.52 29.69
C THR A 125 10.92 7.66 30.90
N ILE A 126 10.25 6.51 30.70
CA ILE A 126 9.80 5.63 31.79
C ILE A 126 10.64 4.36 31.94
N GLY A 127 11.60 4.11 31.04
CA GLY A 127 12.45 2.93 31.03
C GLY A 127 11.84 1.73 30.30
N TYR A 128 12.70 0.76 29.96
CA TYR A 128 12.32 -0.40 29.17
C TYR A 128 11.29 -1.32 29.87
N LYS A 129 11.50 -1.61 31.17
CA LYS A 129 10.62 -2.55 31.89
C LYS A 129 9.18 -2.08 31.97
N PRO A 130 8.87 -0.84 32.43
CA PRO A 130 7.51 -0.31 32.44
C PRO A 130 6.91 -0.25 31.04
N SER A 131 7.68 0.17 30.02
CA SER A 131 7.22 0.22 28.64
C SER A 131 6.82 -1.16 28.12
N ALA A 132 7.60 -2.19 28.43
CA ALA A 132 7.31 -3.57 28.04
C ALA A 132 6.06 -4.14 28.76
N GLU A 133 5.83 -3.75 30.01
CA GLU A 133 4.62 -4.12 30.76
C GLU A 133 3.37 -3.48 30.18
N ILE A 134 3.42 -2.19 29.83
CA ILE A 134 2.36 -1.49 29.14
C ILE A 134 2.04 -2.15 27.79
N ALA A 135 3.05 -2.46 26.99
CA ALA A 135 2.87 -3.13 25.71
C ALA A 135 2.18 -4.50 25.86
N LYS A 136 2.62 -5.32 26.82
CA LYS A 136 2.02 -6.63 27.10
C LYS A 136 0.56 -6.51 27.55
N GLU A 137 0.28 -5.53 28.40
CA GLU A 137 -1.07 -5.29 28.90
C GLU A 137 -1.99 -4.77 27.77
N SER A 138 -1.51 -3.87 26.94
CA SER A 138 -2.24 -3.39 25.77
C SER A 138 -2.59 -4.55 24.82
N LEU A 139 -1.63 -5.44 24.53
CA LEU A 139 -1.87 -6.65 23.72
C LEU A 139 -2.93 -7.56 24.34
N LYS A 140 -2.95 -7.70 25.67
CA LYS A 140 -3.85 -8.60 26.39
C LYS A 140 -5.27 -8.02 26.53
N THR A 141 -5.37 -6.72 26.75
CA THR A 141 -6.63 -6.05 27.08
C THR A 141 -7.27 -5.34 25.90
N GLY A 142 -6.51 -5.06 24.83
CA GLY A 142 -6.93 -4.22 23.70
C GLY A 142 -7.01 -2.73 24.03
N ILE A 143 -6.57 -2.32 25.24
CA ILE A 143 -6.58 -0.90 25.63
C ILE A 143 -5.37 -0.21 24.98
N PRO A 144 -5.55 0.95 24.33
CA PRO A 144 -4.43 1.68 23.74
C PRO A 144 -3.33 2.02 24.74
N VAL A 145 -2.08 1.97 24.28
CA VAL A 145 -0.88 2.29 25.08
C VAL A 145 -1.00 3.65 25.77
N ARG A 146 -1.45 4.67 25.06
CA ARG A 146 -1.68 6.03 25.56
C ARG A 146 -2.58 6.03 26.81
N LYS A 147 -3.69 5.32 26.75
CA LYS A 147 -4.64 5.24 27.86
C LYS A 147 -4.06 4.52 29.08
N LEU A 148 -3.38 3.40 28.87
CA LEU A 148 -2.73 2.64 29.96
C LEU A 148 -1.66 3.43 30.69
N VAL A 149 -0.84 4.20 29.97
CA VAL A 149 0.23 5.03 30.56
C VAL A 149 -0.35 6.11 31.50
N ILE A 150 -1.46 6.74 31.09
CA ILE A 150 -2.15 7.75 31.88
C ILE A 150 -2.86 7.11 33.09
N GLU A 151 -3.61 6.03 32.89
CA GLU A 151 -4.34 5.33 33.96
C GLU A 151 -3.39 4.79 35.07
N LYS A 152 -2.18 4.38 34.69
CA LYS A 152 -1.16 3.95 35.65
C LYS A 152 -0.36 5.10 36.28
N GLY A 153 -0.64 6.34 35.91
CA GLY A 153 0.04 7.51 36.44
C GLY A 153 1.53 7.58 36.09
N LEU A 154 1.95 6.93 35.01
CA LEU A 154 3.35 6.95 34.56
C LEU A 154 3.71 8.21 33.81
N LEU A 155 2.74 8.82 33.13
CA LEU A 155 2.83 10.12 32.45
C LEU A 155 1.56 10.91 32.64
N CYS A 156 1.67 12.25 32.62
CA CYS A 156 0.49 13.08 32.52
C CYS A 156 -0.05 13.12 31.06
N PRO A 157 -1.32 13.50 30.85
CA PRO A 157 -1.91 13.52 29.52
C PRO A 157 -1.11 14.33 28.49
N SER A 158 -0.60 15.50 28.87
CA SER A 158 0.20 16.37 28.01
C SER A 158 1.55 15.78 27.62
N GLU A 159 2.21 15.06 28.53
CA GLU A 159 3.45 14.34 28.22
C GLU A 159 3.21 13.16 27.30
N ALA A 160 2.13 12.40 27.52
CA ALA A 160 1.74 11.29 26.66
C ALA A 160 1.41 11.78 25.24
N ASP A 161 0.75 12.92 25.07
CA ASP A 161 0.42 13.52 23.78
C ASP A 161 1.67 13.92 22.98
N VAL A 162 2.69 14.42 23.65
CA VAL A 162 3.96 14.79 23.00
C VAL A 162 4.78 13.55 22.64
N LEU A 163 4.95 12.62 23.58
CA LEU A 163 5.81 11.47 23.42
C LEU A 163 5.25 10.43 22.42
N LEU A 164 3.93 10.28 22.38
CA LEU A 164 3.25 9.32 21.51
C LEU A 164 2.72 9.96 20.22
N ASN A 165 3.17 11.18 19.88
CA ASN A 165 2.84 11.81 18.61
C ASN A 165 3.67 11.16 17.49
N PRO A 166 3.03 10.56 16.46
CA PRO A 166 3.74 9.90 15.36
C PRO A 166 4.72 10.82 14.62
N PHE A 167 4.42 12.09 14.50
CA PHE A 167 5.29 13.07 13.81
C PHE A 167 6.61 13.28 14.54
N THR A 168 6.60 13.34 15.88
CA THR A 168 7.84 13.46 16.65
C THR A 168 8.71 12.21 16.61
N MET A 169 8.10 11.03 16.34
CA MET A 169 8.83 9.77 16.20
C MET A 169 9.55 9.63 14.85
N THR A 170 9.16 10.40 13.84
CA THR A 170 9.73 10.34 12.49
C THR A 170 10.84 11.36 12.25
N GLU A 171 11.01 12.31 13.15
CA GLU A 171 12.11 13.28 13.08
C GLU A 171 13.42 12.67 13.62
N PRO A 172 14.56 12.87 12.95
CA PRO A 172 15.85 12.43 13.47
C PRO A 172 16.16 13.20 14.74
N GLN A 173 16.46 12.47 15.81
CA GLN A 173 16.89 13.03 17.11
C GLN A 173 18.39 13.24 17.11
#